data_f187a9eef370f02302ce30c704dacac0
#
_entry.id   f187a9eef370f02302ce30c704dacac0
#
_cell.length_a   1.000
_cell.length_b   1.000
_cell.length_c   1.000
_cell.angle_alpha   90.00
_cell.angle_beta   90.00
_cell.angle_gamma   90.00
#
_symmetry.space_group_name_H-M   'P 1'
#
loop_
_entity.id
_entity.type
_entity.pdbx_description
1 polymer ?
#
loop_
_entity_poly.entity_id
_entity_poly.type
_entity_poly.pdbx_seq_one_letter_code
_entity_poly.pdbx_strand_id
1 'polypeptide(L)'
;MTRAGAWRIGQLAFTALLIALLWAAADGREILRILSQAQPLWLLAAVAVLICQTVLSALRWKLTAAHLGQTLRLPHAIREYFMSQIVNQALPGAVVGDAARAVRARAQAGLAAATQAVVFERLAGQIAMFLTMACAFIVTSLSAGGLDWPLPYAAPIGTAIAAGGAVACVIALGQWFPAMLGQKLCGWIRPFH
;
A
#
# COMPACT_ATOMS: atom_id res chain seq x y z
N MET A 1 -13.45 -34.52 -14.59
CA MET A 1 -12.92 -33.38 -13.83
C MET A 1 -13.56 -32.11 -14.37
N THR A 2 -14.28 -31.37 -13.57
CA THR A 2 -14.89 -30.10 -13.99
C THR A 2 -13.81 -29.06 -14.27
N ARG A 3 -14.00 -28.19 -15.28
CA ARG A 3 -13.06 -27.11 -15.62
C ARG A 3 -12.64 -26.27 -14.39
N ALA A 4 -13.54 -26.10 -13.43
CA ALA A 4 -13.26 -25.41 -12.16
C ALA A 4 -12.28 -26.19 -11.25
N GLY A 5 -12.29 -27.52 -11.28
CA GLY A 5 -11.34 -28.34 -10.52
C GLY A 5 -9.92 -28.27 -11.11
N ALA A 6 -9.79 -28.35 -12.43
CA ALA A 6 -8.51 -28.23 -13.11
C ALA A 6 -7.87 -26.85 -12.88
N TRP A 7 -8.66 -25.76 -12.89
CA TRP A 7 -8.19 -24.42 -12.58
C TRP A 7 -7.65 -24.28 -11.14
N ARG A 8 -8.36 -24.83 -10.15
CA ARG A 8 -7.92 -24.83 -8.74
C ARG A 8 -6.62 -25.62 -8.54
N ILE A 9 -6.50 -26.80 -9.19
CA ILE A 9 -5.27 -27.59 -9.14
C ILE A 9 -4.11 -26.83 -9.78
N GLY A 10 -4.31 -26.17 -10.90
CA GLY A 10 -3.31 -25.31 -11.54
C GLY A 10 -2.83 -24.16 -10.64
N GLN A 11 -3.76 -23.49 -9.94
CA GLN A 11 -3.41 -22.44 -8.98
C GLN A 11 -2.60 -22.98 -7.80
N LEU A 12 -3.01 -24.11 -7.22
CA LEU A 12 -2.28 -24.75 -6.12
C LEU A 12 -0.89 -25.20 -6.55
N ALA A 13 -0.76 -25.83 -7.73
CA ALA A 13 0.52 -26.25 -8.28
C ALA A 13 1.45 -25.06 -8.53
N PHE A 14 0.92 -23.97 -9.11
CA PHE A 14 1.69 -22.73 -9.31
C PHE A 14 2.15 -22.10 -8.00
N THR A 15 1.28 -22.04 -6.99
CA THR A 15 1.63 -21.52 -5.66
C THR A 15 2.70 -22.40 -4.99
N ALA A 16 2.54 -23.73 -5.06
CA ALA A 16 3.52 -24.65 -4.51
C ALA A 16 4.89 -24.51 -5.21
N LEU A 17 4.89 -24.37 -6.55
CA LEU A 17 6.10 -24.12 -7.33
C LEU A 17 6.79 -22.82 -6.91
N LEU A 18 6.05 -21.73 -6.76
CA LEU A 18 6.61 -20.44 -6.31
C LEU A 18 7.22 -20.56 -4.89
N ILE A 19 6.54 -21.24 -3.99
CA ILE A 19 7.05 -21.46 -2.62
C ILE A 19 8.34 -22.31 -2.68
N ALA A 20 8.36 -23.37 -3.49
CA ALA A 20 9.54 -24.21 -3.66
C ALA A 20 10.74 -23.45 -4.26
N LEU A 21 10.49 -22.59 -5.26
CA LEU A 21 11.51 -21.74 -5.85
C LEU A 21 12.05 -20.72 -4.86
N LEU A 22 11.18 -20.06 -4.09
CA LEU A 22 11.59 -19.13 -3.04
C LEU A 22 12.38 -19.84 -1.94
N TRP A 23 11.94 -21.03 -1.55
CA TRP A 23 12.63 -21.86 -0.57
C TRP A 23 14.05 -22.25 -1.03
N ALA A 24 14.18 -22.64 -2.30
CA ALA A 24 15.47 -22.99 -2.88
C ALA A 24 16.39 -21.78 -3.06
N ALA A 25 15.82 -20.62 -3.48
CA ALA A 25 16.59 -19.40 -3.72
C ALA A 25 17.05 -18.70 -2.43
N ALA A 26 16.29 -18.83 -1.34
CA ALA A 26 16.53 -18.10 -0.10
C ALA A 26 17.16 -18.97 1.01
N ASP A 27 17.68 -20.16 0.69
CA ASP A 27 18.17 -21.14 1.68
C ASP A 27 17.19 -21.34 2.84
N GLY A 28 16.09 -22.03 2.57
CA GLY A 28 14.99 -22.22 3.51
C GLY A 28 15.40 -22.83 4.86
N ARG A 29 16.52 -23.60 4.87
CA ARG A 29 17.06 -24.14 6.12
C ARG A 29 17.64 -23.07 7.02
N GLU A 30 18.36 -22.12 6.42
CA GLU A 30 18.92 -20.97 7.16
C GLU A 30 17.82 -20.06 7.69
N ILE A 31 16.76 -19.83 6.90
CA ILE A 31 15.56 -19.09 7.36
C ILE A 31 14.93 -19.77 8.58
N LEU A 32 14.73 -21.10 8.55
CA LEU A 32 14.19 -21.82 9.70
C LEU A 32 15.10 -21.75 10.91
N ARG A 33 16.41 -21.83 10.70
CA ARG A 33 17.39 -21.71 11.79
C ARG A 33 17.31 -20.35 12.45
N ILE A 34 17.30 -19.27 11.68
CA ILE A 34 17.18 -17.90 12.18
C ILE A 34 15.83 -17.71 12.90
N LEU A 35 14.75 -18.22 12.31
CA LEU A 35 13.42 -18.10 12.90
C LEU A 35 13.30 -18.88 14.22
N SER A 36 13.94 -20.05 14.33
CA SER A 36 13.97 -20.84 15.58
C SER A 36 14.77 -20.17 16.72
N GLN A 37 15.72 -19.29 16.35
CA GLN A 37 16.50 -18.50 17.31
C GLN A 37 15.85 -17.16 17.65
N ALA A 38 14.82 -16.74 16.89
CA ALA A 38 14.12 -15.51 17.14
C ALA A 38 13.30 -15.59 18.44
N GLN A 39 13.39 -14.55 19.25
CA GLN A 39 12.60 -14.47 20.48
C GLN A 39 11.11 -14.34 20.14
N PRO A 40 10.23 -15.22 20.65
CA PRO A 40 8.82 -15.26 20.27
C PRO A 40 8.08 -13.95 20.61
N LEU A 41 8.52 -13.23 21.62
CA LEU A 41 7.94 -11.93 21.99
C LEU A 41 8.10 -10.89 20.88
N TRP A 42 9.27 -10.84 20.22
CA TRP A 42 9.49 -9.92 19.10
C TRP A 42 8.68 -10.31 17.85
N LEU A 43 8.48 -11.61 17.63
CA LEU A 43 7.62 -12.09 16.54
C LEU A 43 6.16 -11.69 16.79
N LEU A 44 5.67 -11.87 18.01
CA LEU A 44 4.32 -11.44 18.38
C LEU A 44 4.16 -9.92 18.26
N ALA A 45 5.15 -9.15 18.72
CA ALA A 45 5.15 -7.70 18.56
C ALA A 45 5.11 -7.28 17.07
N ALA A 46 5.91 -7.92 16.22
CA ALA A 46 5.92 -7.66 14.78
C ALA A 46 4.55 -7.96 14.15
N VAL A 47 3.93 -9.09 14.47
CA VAL A 47 2.59 -9.45 13.99
C VAL A 47 1.55 -8.43 14.47
N ALA A 48 1.59 -8.03 15.73
CA ALA A 48 0.68 -7.02 16.29
C ALA A 48 0.82 -5.68 15.56
N VAL A 49 2.04 -5.23 15.29
CA VAL A 49 2.32 -4.00 14.52
C VAL A 49 1.80 -4.10 13.09
N LEU A 50 2.00 -5.25 12.40
CA LEU A 50 1.49 -5.46 11.05
C LEU A 50 -0.04 -5.46 10.98
N ILE A 51 -0.71 -6.07 11.96
CA ILE A 51 -2.18 -6.03 12.07
C ILE A 51 -2.64 -4.58 12.30
N CYS A 52 -2.04 -3.87 13.25
CA CYS A 52 -2.34 -2.47 13.53
C CYS A 52 -2.16 -1.59 12.29
N GLN A 53 -1.04 -1.73 11.58
CA GLN A 53 -0.77 -1.04 10.33
C GLN A 53 -1.86 -1.31 9.27
N THR A 54 -2.30 -2.56 9.13
CA THR A 54 -3.34 -2.94 8.17
C THR A 54 -4.69 -2.31 8.53
N VAL A 55 -5.05 -2.31 9.81
CA VAL A 55 -6.28 -1.68 10.31
C VAL A 55 -6.26 -0.16 10.11
N LEU A 56 -5.14 0.50 10.42
CA LEU A 56 -4.96 1.94 10.18
C LEU A 56 -5.03 2.29 8.69
N SER A 57 -4.47 1.46 7.83
CA SER A 57 -4.56 1.62 6.38
C SER A 57 -5.99 1.46 5.87
N ALA A 58 -6.74 0.48 6.39
CA ALA A 58 -8.16 0.31 6.07
C ALA A 58 -9.01 1.51 6.56
N LEU A 59 -8.69 2.06 7.74
CA LEU A 59 -9.34 3.27 8.25
C LEU A 59 -9.05 4.48 7.35
N ARG A 60 -7.79 4.67 6.93
CA ARG A 60 -7.40 5.73 6.00
C ARG A 60 -8.16 5.60 4.68
N TRP A 61 -8.25 4.37 4.11
CA TRP A 61 -9.06 4.14 2.91
C TRP A 61 -10.53 4.48 3.13
N LYS A 62 -11.14 4.07 4.25
CA LYS A 62 -12.52 4.42 4.59
C LYS A 62 -12.73 5.93 4.62
N LEU A 63 -11.81 6.68 5.24
CA LEU A 63 -11.91 8.15 5.31
C LEU A 63 -11.78 8.77 3.92
N THR A 64 -10.82 8.35 3.11
CA THR A 64 -10.66 8.82 1.72
C THR A 64 -11.89 8.51 0.87
N ALA A 65 -12.44 7.31 1.00
CA ALA A 65 -13.65 6.88 0.30
C ALA A 65 -14.89 7.70 0.73
N ALA A 66 -14.98 8.06 2.01
CA ALA A 66 -16.07 8.89 2.52
C ALA A 66 -16.06 10.30 1.91
N HIS A 67 -14.88 10.90 1.72
CA HIS A 67 -14.75 12.20 1.01
C HIS A 67 -15.15 12.12 -0.48
N LEU A 68 -15.14 10.92 -1.06
CA LEU A 68 -15.58 10.66 -2.44
C LEU A 68 -17.02 10.13 -2.53
N GLY A 69 -17.81 10.29 -1.45
CA GLY A 69 -19.22 9.93 -1.41
C GLY A 69 -19.51 8.44 -1.19
N GLN A 70 -18.52 7.65 -0.77
CA GLN A 70 -18.70 6.22 -0.48
C GLN A 70 -18.95 5.99 1.02
N THR A 71 -19.90 5.15 1.36
CA THR A 71 -20.21 4.75 2.74
C THR A 71 -19.68 3.37 3.04
N LEU A 72 -18.41 3.26 3.41
CA LEU A 72 -17.78 1.99 3.77
C LEU A 72 -17.91 1.72 5.28
N ARG A 73 -18.42 0.53 5.65
CA ARG A 73 -18.35 0.05 7.04
C ARG A 73 -16.94 -0.40 7.36
N LEU A 74 -16.42 -0.02 8.53
CA LEU A 74 -15.04 -0.34 8.92
C LEU A 74 -14.68 -1.85 8.86
N PRO A 75 -15.52 -2.78 9.37
CA PRO A 75 -15.22 -4.20 9.25
C PRO A 75 -15.09 -4.67 7.79
N HIS A 76 -15.93 -4.13 6.90
CA HIS A 76 -15.85 -4.44 5.47
C HIS A 76 -14.55 -3.88 4.86
N ALA A 77 -14.18 -2.64 5.19
CA ALA A 77 -12.94 -2.03 4.74
C ALA A 77 -11.70 -2.81 5.20
N ILE A 78 -11.68 -3.27 6.46
CA ILE A 78 -10.61 -4.10 7.01
C ILE A 78 -10.50 -5.42 6.24
N ARG A 79 -11.61 -6.14 6.04
CA ARG A 79 -11.64 -7.41 5.30
C ARG A 79 -11.11 -7.24 3.87
N GLU A 80 -11.61 -6.24 3.16
CA GLU A 80 -11.19 -5.94 1.78
C GLU A 80 -9.71 -5.56 1.70
N TYR A 81 -9.21 -4.87 2.72
CA TYR A 81 -7.80 -4.48 2.79
C TYR A 81 -6.89 -5.70 2.99
N PHE A 82 -7.23 -6.60 3.93
CA PHE A 82 -6.49 -7.85 4.11
C PHE A 82 -6.50 -8.71 2.84
N MET A 83 -7.65 -8.88 2.20
CA MET A 83 -7.74 -9.63 0.94
C MET A 83 -6.88 -9.00 -0.17
N SER A 84 -6.93 -7.68 -0.31
CA SER A 84 -6.10 -6.95 -1.27
C SER A 84 -4.60 -7.15 -1.00
N GLN A 85 -4.20 -7.11 0.27
CA GLN A 85 -2.81 -7.27 0.68
C GLN A 85 -2.29 -8.68 0.39
N ILE A 86 -3.08 -9.73 0.68
CA ILE A 86 -2.73 -11.11 0.35
C ILE A 86 -2.53 -11.27 -1.17
N VAL A 87 -3.47 -10.74 -1.96
CA VAL A 87 -3.37 -10.81 -3.43
C VAL A 87 -2.16 -10.04 -3.96
N ASN A 88 -1.87 -8.86 -3.40
CA ASN A 88 -0.71 -8.06 -3.78
C ASN A 88 0.63 -8.72 -3.44
N GLN A 89 0.68 -9.53 -2.39
CA GLN A 89 1.88 -10.28 -2.02
C GLN A 89 2.04 -11.57 -2.83
N ALA A 90 0.92 -12.20 -3.23
CA ALA A 90 0.93 -13.42 -4.01
C ALA A 90 1.19 -13.20 -5.51
N LEU A 91 0.92 -12.01 -6.04
CA LEU A 91 1.05 -11.68 -7.45
C LEU A 91 2.11 -10.59 -7.70
N PRO A 92 2.92 -10.73 -8.76
CA PRO A 92 3.91 -9.71 -9.11
C PRO A 92 3.20 -8.39 -9.47
N GLY A 93 3.82 -7.27 -9.08
CA GLY A 93 3.33 -5.93 -9.40
C GLY A 93 2.55 -5.24 -8.28
N ALA A 94 2.19 -5.92 -7.19
CA ALA A 94 1.57 -5.33 -5.96
C ALA A 94 0.37 -4.39 -6.19
N VAL A 95 -0.35 -4.50 -7.33
CA VAL A 95 -1.43 -3.60 -7.75
C VAL A 95 -2.74 -4.35 -7.99
N VAL A 96 -2.67 -5.66 -8.29
CA VAL A 96 -3.84 -6.48 -8.67
C VAL A 96 -4.89 -6.54 -7.54
N GLY A 97 -4.45 -6.66 -6.30
CA GLY A 97 -5.34 -6.66 -5.13
C GLY A 97 -6.07 -5.33 -4.96
N ASP A 98 -5.39 -4.21 -5.23
CA ASP A 98 -6.00 -2.87 -5.16
C ASP A 98 -6.97 -2.63 -6.29
N ALA A 99 -6.65 -3.04 -7.51
CA ALA A 99 -7.57 -3.00 -8.64
C ALA A 99 -8.83 -3.83 -8.34
N ALA A 100 -8.67 -5.05 -7.81
CA ALA A 100 -9.79 -5.89 -7.40
C ALA A 100 -10.63 -5.24 -6.30
N ARG A 101 -10.01 -4.55 -5.32
CA ARG A 101 -10.69 -3.77 -4.27
C ARG A 101 -11.50 -2.62 -4.86
N ALA A 102 -10.93 -1.85 -5.80
CA ALA A 102 -11.65 -0.78 -6.49
C ALA A 102 -12.86 -1.31 -7.26
N VAL A 103 -12.70 -2.42 -7.98
CA VAL A 103 -13.80 -3.05 -8.72
C VAL A 103 -14.92 -3.54 -7.77
N ARG A 104 -14.58 -4.10 -6.61
CA ARG A 104 -15.59 -4.55 -5.62
C ARG A 104 -16.31 -3.37 -4.96
N ALA A 105 -15.61 -2.25 -4.73
CA ALA A 105 -16.18 -1.04 -4.15
C ALA A 105 -17.03 -0.20 -5.13
N ARG A 106 -17.01 -0.49 -6.44
CA ARG A 106 -17.70 0.30 -7.48
C ARG A 106 -19.21 0.44 -7.32
N ALA A 107 -19.85 -0.51 -6.62
CA ALA A 107 -21.30 -0.55 -6.49
C ALA A 107 -21.88 0.66 -5.72
N GLN A 108 -21.09 1.39 -4.93
CA GLN A 108 -21.57 2.47 -4.09
C GLN A 108 -21.48 3.86 -4.75
N ALA A 109 -20.39 4.14 -5.47
CA ALA A 109 -20.14 5.48 -6.05
C ALA A 109 -19.55 5.42 -7.48
N GLY A 110 -19.64 4.26 -8.12
CA GLY A 110 -19.06 4.03 -9.43
C GLY A 110 -17.56 3.67 -9.40
N LEU A 111 -17.06 3.17 -10.53
CA LEU A 111 -15.69 2.69 -10.64
C LEU A 111 -14.66 3.83 -10.53
N ALA A 112 -14.96 4.99 -11.08
CA ALA A 112 -14.06 6.14 -11.03
C ALA A 112 -13.77 6.59 -9.59
N ALA A 113 -14.80 6.82 -8.78
CA ALA A 113 -14.65 7.21 -7.39
C ALA A 113 -13.99 6.12 -6.54
N ALA A 114 -14.30 4.84 -6.80
CA ALA A 114 -13.66 3.72 -6.12
C ALA A 114 -12.17 3.63 -6.43
N THR A 115 -11.78 3.82 -7.70
CA THR A 115 -10.38 3.83 -8.12
C THR A 115 -9.63 5.03 -7.53
N GLN A 116 -10.22 6.22 -7.57
CA GLN A 116 -9.66 7.43 -6.96
C GLN A 116 -9.40 7.24 -5.46
N ALA A 117 -10.34 6.65 -4.73
CA ALA A 117 -10.18 6.37 -3.30
C ALA A 117 -8.97 5.48 -3.01
N VAL A 118 -8.76 4.45 -3.83
CA VAL A 118 -7.60 3.55 -3.70
C VAL A 118 -6.31 4.25 -4.06
N VAL A 119 -6.29 5.03 -5.15
CA VAL A 119 -5.10 5.76 -5.59
C VAL A 119 -4.69 6.82 -4.56
N PHE A 120 -5.63 7.63 -4.07
CA PHE A 120 -5.34 8.64 -3.05
C PHE A 120 -4.85 8.04 -1.74
N GLU A 121 -5.42 6.92 -1.33
CA GLU A 121 -4.97 6.19 -0.15
C GLU A 121 -3.52 5.73 -0.32
N ARG A 122 -3.15 5.18 -1.48
CA ARG A 122 -1.78 4.78 -1.80
C ARG A 122 -0.82 5.98 -1.83
N LEU A 123 -1.19 7.06 -2.50
CA LEU A 123 -0.39 8.28 -2.57
C LEU A 123 -0.13 8.89 -1.20
N ALA A 124 -1.14 8.97 -0.35
CA ALA A 124 -0.98 9.45 1.02
C ALA A 124 0.03 8.61 1.81
N GLY A 125 0.02 7.26 1.61
CA GLY A 125 1.01 6.37 2.21
C GLY A 125 2.43 6.61 1.69
N GLN A 126 2.60 6.81 0.39
CA GLN A 126 3.89 7.09 -0.22
C GLN A 126 4.46 8.44 0.26
N ILE A 127 3.64 9.48 0.29
CA ILE A 127 4.03 10.81 0.80
C ILE A 127 4.49 10.69 2.27
N ALA A 128 3.71 10.01 3.10
CA ALA A 128 4.08 9.81 4.51
C ALA A 128 5.40 9.05 4.66
N MET A 129 5.65 8.02 3.84
CA MET A 129 6.90 7.28 3.81
C MET A 129 8.09 8.19 3.43
N PHE A 130 7.97 8.96 2.36
CA PHE A 130 9.03 9.87 1.93
C PHE A 130 9.31 10.97 2.96
N LEU A 131 8.28 11.53 3.59
CA LEU A 131 8.43 12.50 4.67
C LEU A 131 9.14 11.89 5.87
N THR A 132 8.79 10.67 6.27
CA THR A 132 9.46 9.96 7.38
C THR A 132 10.93 9.69 7.05
N MET A 133 11.24 9.24 5.82
CA MET A 133 12.61 9.04 5.36
C MET A 133 13.40 10.36 5.36
N ALA A 134 12.81 11.44 4.86
CA ALA A 134 13.44 12.75 4.85
C ALA A 134 13.72 13.25 6.27
N CYS A 135 12.77 13.15 7.19
CA CYS A 135 12.95 13.48 8.60
C CYS A 135 14.05 12.63 9.25
N ALA A 136 14.03 11.32 9.04
CA ALA A 136 15.06 10.44 9.57
C ALA A 136 16.45 10.80 9.03
N PHE A 137 16.56 11.08 7.73
CA PHE A 137 17.82 11.50 7.10
C PHE A 137 18.32 12.82 7.67
N ILE A 138 17.45 13.82 7.83
CA ILE A 138 17.81 15.12 8.42
C ILE A 138 18.28 14.95 9.87
N VAL A 139 17.50 14.22 10.68
CA VAL A 139 17.83 14.00 12.10
C VAL A 139 19.18 13.27 12.24
N THR A 140 19.41 12.21 11.47
CA THR A 140 20.68 11.46 11.53
C THR A 140 21.85 12.29 11.01
N SER A 141 21.65 13.15 10.02
CA SER A 141 22.71 14.03 9.49
C SER A 141 23.08 15.20 10.44
N LEU A 142 22.12 15.64 11.25
CA LEU A 142 22.33 16.75 12.22
C LEU A 142 22.74 16.27 13.61
N SER A 143 22.59 14.98 13.93
CA SER A 143 22.92 14.44 15.24
C SER A 143 24.44 14.34 15.40
N ALA A 144 24.99 14.88 16.48
CA ALA A 144 26.39 14.72 16.86
C ALA A 144 26.69 13.23 17.10
N GLY A 145 27.56 12.62 16.28
CA GLY A 145 27.81 11.17 16.26
C GLY A 145 26.82 10.38 15.42
N GLY A 146 26.00 11.05 14.58
CA GLY A 146 25.17 10.40 13.56
C GLY A 146 26.01 9.61 12.56
N LEU A 147 25.35 8.78 11.75
CA LEU A 147 26.03 7.96 10.76
C LEU A 147 27.01 8.82 9.94
N ASP A 148 28.29 8.48 10.05
CA ASP A 148 29.34 8.99 9.15
C ASP A 148 29.07 8.40 7.75
N TRP A 149 28.09 8.99 7.06
CA TRP A 149 27.85 8.67 5.67
C TRP A 149 29.05 9.16 4.87
N PRO A 150 29.78 8.28 4.18
CA PRO A 150 30.79 8.76 3.25
C PRO A 150 30.12 9.76 2.31
N LEU A 151 30.65 10.99 2.27
CA LEU A 151 30.12 12.10 1.45
C LEU A 151 29.59 11.71 0.06
N PRO A 152 30.21 10.74 -0.68
CA PRO A 152 29.69 10.34 -1.99
C PRO A 152 28.31 9.69 -1.97
N TYR A 153 27.84 9.14 -0.85
CA TYR A 153 26.53 8.47 -0.76
C TYR A 153 25.44 9.37 -0.15
N ALA A 154 25.78 10.35 0.68
CA ALA A 154 24.81 11.23 1.33
C ALA A 154 24.05 12.09 0.31
N ALA A 155 24.74 12.67 -0.67
CA ALA A 155 24.13 13.50 -1.71
C ALA A 155 23.17 12.72 -2.62
N PRO A 156 23.53 11.56 -3.22
CA PRO A 156 22.60 10.82 -4.07
C PRO A 156 21.40 10.24 -3.31
N ILE A 157 21.54 9.86 -2.03
CA ILE A 157 20.42 9.40 -1.21
C ILE A 157 19.48 10.56 -0.91
N GLY A 158 20.00 11.70 -0.49
CA GLY A 158 19.19 12.91 -0.24
C GLY A 158 18.45 13.38 -1.47
N THR A 159 19.10 13.38 -2.64
CA THR A 159 18.45 13.73 -3.91
C THR A 159 17.40 12.71 -4.33
N ALA A 160 17.63 11.42 -4.14
CA ALA A 160 16.65 10.37 -4.45
C ALA A 160 15.39 10.49 -3.57
N ILE A 161 15.55 10.76 -2.27
CA ILE A 161 14.44 11.01 -1.34
C ILE A 161 13.65 12.24 -1.77
N ALA A 162 14.35 13.36 -2.07
CA ALA A 162 13.72 14.60 -2.48
C ALA A 162 12.97 14.45 -3.82
N ALA A 163 13.60 13.81 -4.80
CA ALA A 163 12.99 13.57 -6.11
C ALA A 163 11.76 12.65 -6.01
N GLY A 164 11.85 11.55 -5.24
CA GLY A 164 10.73 10.65 -5.01
C GLY A 164 9.55 11.33 -4.31
N GLY A 165 9.84 12.16 -3.30
CA GLY A 165 8.85 12.97 -2.60
C GLY A 165 8.20 14.01 -3.52
N ALA A 166 8.99 14.69 -4.36
CA ALA A 166 8.48 15.66 -5.32
C ALA A 166 7.57 15.00 -6.37
N VAL A 167 7.96 13.86 -6.94
CA VAL A 167 7.14 13.09 -7.89
C VAL A 167 5.83 12.66 -7.23
N ALA A 168 5.86 12.13 -6.01
CA ALA A 168 4.66 11.74 -5.27
C ALA A 168 3.73 12.95 -5.03
N CYS A 169 4.28 14.11 -4.67
CA CYS A 169 3.52 15.36 -4.50
C CYS A 169 2.90 15.84 -5.81
N VAL A 170 3.65 15.83 -6.93
CA VAL A 170 3.13 16.26 -8.24
C VAL A 170 1.98 15.35 -8.69
N ILE A 171 2.11 14.03 -8.55
CA ILE A 171 1.04 13.09 -8.88
C ILE A 171 -0.19 13.34 -7.98
N ALA A 172 0.01 13.53 -6.67
CA ALA A 172 -1.07 13.83 -5.74
C ALA A 172 -1.80 15.13 -6.12
N LEU A 173 -1.06 16.22 -6.37
CA LEU A 173 -1.61 17.52 -6.75
C LEU A 173 -2.31 17.45 -8.12
N GLY A 174 -1.70 16.77 -9.11
CA GLY A 174 -2.29 16.60 -10.44
C GLY A 174 -3.62 15.85 -10.44
N GLN A 175 -3.84 14.96 -9.48
CA GLN A 175 -5.12 14.26 -9.30
C GLN A 175 -6.14 15.03 -8.46
N TRP A 176 -5.67 15.90 -7.56
CA TRP A 176 -6.54 16.77 -6.76
C TRP A 176 -7.17 17.89 -7.56
N PHE A 177 -6.44 18.45 -8.52
CA PHE A 177 -6.85 19.61 -9.30
C PHE A 177 -8.14 19.36 -10.13
N PRO A 178 -8.29 18.26 -10.89
CA PRO A 178 -9.53 17.97 -11.63
C PRO A 178 -10.70 17.61 -10.71
N ALA A 179 -10.45 16.98 -9.57
CA ALA A 179 -11.49 16.64 -8.61
C ALA A 179 -12.10 17.88 -7.94
N MET A 180 -11.27 18.88 -7.58
CA MET A 180 -11.74 20.16 -7.05
C MET A 180 -12.47 21.01 -8.11
N LEU A 181 -12.00 21.01 -9.36
CA LEU A 181 -12.66 21.72 -10.45
C LEU A 181 -14.00 21.08 -10.82
N GLY A 182 -14.07 19.75 -10.87
CA GLY A 182 -15.31 19.02 -11.14
C GLY A 182 -16.39 19.28 -10.09
N GLN A 183 -16.03 19.32 -8.79
CA GLN A 183 -16.97 19.63 -7.71
C GLN A 183 -17.47 21.09 -7.75
N LYS A 184 -16.58 22.04 -8.07
CA LYS A 184 -16.97 23.46 -8.23
C LYS A 184 -17.84 23.67 -9.47
N LEU A 185 -17.54 23.04 -10.58
CA LEU A 185 -18.34 23.13 -11.81
C LEU A 185 -19.72 22.45 -11.64
N CYS A 186 -19.81 21.31 -10.96
CA CYS A 186 -21.09 20.66 -10.68
C CYS A 186 -21.98 21.47 -9.71
N GLY A 187 -21.37 22.22 -8.79
CA GLY A 187 -22.10 23.14 -7.90
C GLY A 187 -22.67 24.38 -8.61
N TRP A 188 -22.05 24.78 -9.75
CA TRP A 188 -22.51 25.89 -10.57
C TRP A 188 -23.60 25.50 -11.59
N ILE A 189 -23.69 24.23 -11.95
CA ILE A 189 -24.62 23.71 -12.98
C ILE A 189 -25.91 23.13 -12.35
N ARG A 190 -26.12 23.26 -11.04
CA ARG A 190 -27.46 22.97 -10.48
C ARG A 190 -28.41 24.10 -10.88
N PRO A 191 -29.30 23.90 -11.88
CA PRO A 191 -30.33 24.85 -12.13
C PRO A 191 -31.29 24.86 -10.94
N PHE A 192 -31.72 26.04 -10.57
CA PHE A 192 -32.85 26.28 -9.68
C PHE A 192 -34.07 25.52 -10.19
N HIS A 193 -34.48 24.47 -9.49
CA HIS A 193 -35.82 23.91 -9.55
C HIS A 193 -36.37 23.83 -8.13
#